data_211f0f68401d6d961d939b49e430ceca
#
_entry.id   211f0f68401d6d961d939b49e430ceca
#
_cell.length_a   1.000
_cell.length_b   1.000
_cell.length_c   1.000
_cell.angle_alpha   90.00
_cell.angle_beta   90.00
_cell.angle_gamma   90.00
#
_symmetry.space_group_name_H-M   'P 1'
#
loop_
_entity.id
_entity.type
_entity.pdbx_description
1 polymer ?
#
loop_
_entity_poly.entity_id
_entity_poly.type
_entity_poly.pdbx_seq_one_letter_code
_entity_poly.pdbx_strand_id
1 'polypeptide(L)'
;MAAESGLERYQGALVNWISSKVSAEHLKGLADHTDEEHELIDTVFRRFSELTDSIARLDLCLGFIKAPMPRRKGLKADDYLMYHITFYLQEVFILEERFRAYAKSVLRLRKKRVGLKQGEAEAVEKILASIRKSFSNAALVRGEHVHSRAFRDEEMKDLAMFSFLATHDAKNPEWGPIARKLYRIDQSRWVERITKSRDALTEILNAYSDLMFELVFGATPGLLPN
;
A
#
# COMPACT_ATOMS: atom_id res chain seq x y z
N MET A 1 26.09 12.38 -4.71
CA MET A 1 24.64 12.56 -4.54
C MET A 1 23.99 11.29 -5.03
N ALA A 2 23.11 10.66 -4.25
CA ALA A 2 22.30 9.55 -4.75
C ALA A 2 21.39 10.07 -5.87
N ALA A 3 21.19 9.28 -6.93
CA ALA A 3 20.22 9.63 -7.96
C ALA A 3 18.81 9.67 -7.32
N GLU A 4 18.02 10.66 -7.72
CA GLU A 4 16.63 10.80 -7.30
C GLU A 4 15.83 9.54 -7.72
N SER A 5 15.05 8.98 -6.81
CA SER A 5 14.23 7.81 -7.12
C SER A 5 13.06 8.19 -8.05
N GLY A 6 12.55 7.21 -8.81
CA GLY A 6 11.40 7.43 -9.70
C GLY A 6 10.18 7.98 -8.96
N LEU A 7 9.97 7.53 -7.73
CA LEU A 7 8.89 8.03 -6.87
C LEU A 7 9.10 9.49 -6.50
N GLU A 8 10.29 9.86 -6.01
CA GLU A 8 10.61 11.24 -5.61
C GLU A 8 10.48 12.20 -6.79
N ARG A 9 11.01 11.82 -7.96
CA ARG A 9 10.87 12.58 -9.19
C ARG A 9 9.41 12.82 -9.56
N TYR A 10 8.58 11.79 -9.53
CA TYR A 10 7.17 11.90 -9.89
C TYR A 10 6.39 12.74 -8.86
N GLN A 11 6.62 12.53 -7.58
CA GLN A 11 6.02 13.33 -6.51
C GLN A 11 6.42 14.79 -6.61
N GLY A 12 7.70 15.08 -6.83
CA GLY A 12 8.21 16.45 -7.02
C GLY A 12 7.53 17.18 -8.18
N ALA A 13 7.39 16.51 -9.34
CA ALA A 13 6.70 17.05 -10.48
C ALA A 13 5.21 17.32 -10.22
N LEU A 14 4.52 16.40 -9.53
CA LEU A 14 3.12 16.57 -9.14
C LEU A 14 2.92 17.73 -8.15
N VAL A 15 3.80 17.85 -7.15
CA VAL A 15 3.76 18.95 -6.19
C VAL A 15 3.97 20.29 -6.89
N ASN A 16 4.97 20.40 -7.76
CA ASN A 16 5.23 21.61 -8.53
C ASN A 16 4.02 21.99 -9.41
N TRP A 17 3.45 21.00 -10.10
CA TRP A 17 2.28 21.23 -10.93
C TRP A 17 1.07 21.69 -10.12
N ILE A 18 0.70 21.00 -9.03
CA ILE A 18 -0.47 21.38 -8.22
C ILE A 18 -0.26 22.74 -7.54
N SER A 19 0.96 23.03 -7.07
CA SER A 19 1.30 24.32 -6.46
C SER A 19 1.15 25.48 -7.43
N SER A 20 1.40 25.25 -8.73
CA SER A 20 1.18 26.25 -9.79
C SER A 20 -0.32 26.53 -10.03
N LYS A 21 -1.19 25.59 -9.67
CA LYS A 21 -2.65 25.67 -9.85
C LYS A 21 -3.38 26.18 -8.61
N VAL A 22 -2.82 25.95 -7.43
CA VAL A 22 -3.41 26.33 -6.13
C VAL A 22 -2.64 27.53 -5.58
N SER A 23 -3.04 28.75 -5.96
CA SER A 23 -2.50 29.95 -5.31
C SER A 23 -3.20 30.18 -3.96
N ALA A 24 -2.55 30.95 -3.04
CA ALA A 24 -3.16 31.30 -1.75
C ALA A 24 -4.46 32.09 -1.89
N GLU A 25 -4.68 32.75 -3.04
CA GLU A 25 -5.92 33.45 -3.40
C GLU A 25 -7.04 32.48 -3.77
N HIS A 26 -6.72 31.33 -4.36
CA HIS A 26 -7.66 30.25 -4.67
C HIS A 26 -8.25 29.61 -3.41
N LEU A 27 -7.52 29.60 -2.29
CA LEU A 27 -8.03 29.10 -1.00
C LEU A 27 -9.06 30.03 -0.34
N LYS A 28 -9.12 31.30 -0.76
CA LYS A 28 -10.04 32.30 -0.21
C LYS A 28 -11.38 32.41 -0.94
N GLY A 29 -11.48 31.90 -2.13
CA GLY A 29 -12.74 31.81 -2.86
C GLY A 29 -12.71 30.52 -3.62
N LEU A 30 -13.46 29.50 -3.24
CA LEU A 30 -13.64 28.23 -3.97
C LEU A 30 -13.48 28.47 -5.47
N ALA A 31 -12.26 28.34 -5.98
CA ALA A 31 -11.93 28.77 -7.32
C ALA A 31 -12.78 28.01 -8.33
N ASP A 32 -13.35 28.73 -9.26
CA ASP A 32 -13.98 28.21 -10.47
C ASP A 32 -12.92 27.51 -11.34
N HIS A 33 -12.49 26.30 -10.92
CA HIS A 33 -11.73 25.44 -11.79
C HIS A 33 -12.64 24.99 -12.93
N THR A 34 -12.13 24.97 -14.14
CA THR A 34 -12.87 24.36 -15.25
C THR A 34 -13.08 22.87 -14.98
N ASP A 35 -14.14 22.27 -15.51
CA ASP A 35 -14.40 20.82 -15.41
C ASP A 35 -13.19 19.99 -15.84
N GLU A 36 -12.41 20.50 -16.78
CA GLU A 36 -11.19 19.85 -17.27
C GLU A 36 -10.04 19.88 -16.27
N GLU A 37 -9.87 20.98 -15.53
CA GLU A 37 -8.86 21.10 -14.48
C GLU A 37 -9.24 20.21 -13.29
N HIS A 38 -10.51 20.16 -12.93
CA HIS A 38 -11.03 19.25 -11.92
C HIS A 38 -10.75 17.78 -12.30
N GLU A 39 -11.00 17.37 -13.55
CA GLU A 39 -10.71 16.02 -14.02
C GLU A 39 -9.21 15.69 -13.93
N LEU A 40 -8.31 16.65 -14.24
CA LEU A 40 -6.86 16.48 -14.13
C LEU A 40 -6.43 16.33 -12.66
N ILE A 41 -6.87 17.25 -11.79
CA ILE A 41 -6.52 17.24 -10.36
C ILE A 41 -7.00 15.93 -9.73
N ASP A 42 -8.25 15.54 -9.98
CA ASP A 42 -8.82 14.31 -9.43
C ASP A 42 -8.10 13.05 -9.92
N THR A 43 -7.85 12.98 -11.22
CA THR A 43 -7.25 11.79 -11.83
C THR A 43 -5.77 11.67 -11.53
N VAL A 44 -5.00 12.76 -11.64
CA VAL A 44 -3.54 12.69 -11.60
C VAL A 44 -3.03 12.89 -10.16
N PHE A 45 -3.53 13.91 -9.45
CA PHE A 45 -3.01 14.23 -8.12
C PHE A 45 -3.72 13.45 -7.03
N ARG A 46 -5.04 13.56 -6.91
CA ARG A 46 -5.78 12.95 -5.78
C ARG A 46 -5.67 11.43 -5.74
N ARG A 47 -5.82 10.75 -6.87
CA ARG A 47 -5.68 9.30 -6.92
C ARG A 47 -4.26 8.82 -6.67
N PHE A 48 -3.25 9.62 -7.06
CA PHE A 48 -1.87 9.30 -6.70
C PHE A 48 -1.63 9.48 -5.19
N SER A 49 -2.20 10.52 -4.58
CA SER A 49 -2.15 10.70 -3.12
C SER A 49 -2.79 9.51 -2.39
N GLU A 50 -3.93 9.00 -2.85
CA GLU A 50 -4.54 7.79 -2.27
C GLU A 50 -3.64 6.56 -2.36
N LEU A 51 -2.84 6.44 -3.43
CA LEU A 51 -1.87 5.37 -3.61
C LEU A 51 -0.73 5.51 -2.58
N THR A 52 -0.14 6.71 -2.44
CA THR A 52 0.92 6.98 -1.46
C THR A 52 0.44 6.83 -0.02
N ASP A 53 -0.79 7.18 0.28
CA ASP A 53 -1.42 6.95 1.59
C ASP A 53 -1.54 5.44 1.92
N SER A 54 -1.79 4.58 0.92
CA SER A 54 -1.79 3.14 1.14
C SER A 54 -0.41 2.63 1.53
N ILE A 55 0.65 3.16 0.91
CA ILE A 55 2.02 2.79 1.24
C ILE A 55 2.35 3.22 2.68
N ALA A 56 1.99 4.45 3.05
CA ALA A 56 2.17 4.93 4.42
C ALA A 56 1.43 4.06 5.45
N ARG A 57 0.24 3.54 5.09
CA ARG A 57 -0.51 2.59 5.94
C ARG A 57 0.20 1.25 6.10
N LEU A 58 0.84 0.72 5.05
CA LEU A 58 1.65 -0.49 5.16
C LEU A 58 2.84 -0.30 6.12
N ASP A 59 3.49 0.86 6.06
CA ASP A 59 4.57 1.21 6.99
C ASP A 59 4.06 1.32 8.44
N LEU A 60 2.89 1.90 8.63
CA LEU A 60 2.23 1.98 9.92
C LEU A 60 1.90 0.59 10.48
N CYS A 61 1.38 -0.32 9.63
CA CYS A 61 1.12 -1.71 10.03
C CYS A 61 2.39 -2.41 10.50
N LEU A 62 3.49 -2.26 9.75
CA LEU A 62 4.78 -2.81 10.14
C LEU A 62 5.25 -2.24 11.48
N GLY A 63 5.04 -0.95 11.71
CA GLY A 63 5.32 -0.28 12.98
C GLY A 63 4.54 -0.91 14.14
N PHE A 64 3.25 -1.17 13.98
CA PHE A 64 2.42 -1.84 14.99
C PHE A 64 2.83 -3.29 15.23
N ILE A 65 3.18 -4.04 14.18
CA ILE A 65 3.67 -5.42 14.34
C ILE A 65 5.01 -5.44 15.09
N LYS A 66 5.91 -4.47 14.86
CA LYS A 66 7.18 -4.33 15.58
C LYS A 66 7.02 -3.87 17.03
N ALA A 67 5.94 -3.16 17.32
CA ALA A 67 5.71 -2.62 18.65
C ALA A 67 5.51 -3.73 19.69
N PRO A 68 5.91 -3.52 20.96
CA PRO A 68 5.56 -4.43 22.04
C PRO A 68 4.04 -4.57 22.18
N MET A 69 3.58 -5.79 22.40
CA MET A 69 2.16 -6.03 22.69
C MET A 69 1.67 -5.17 23.88
N PRO A 70 0.54 -4.44 23.74
CA PRO A 70 -0.01 -3.66 24.83
C PRO A 70 -0.36 -4.51 26.06
N ARG A 71 -0.02 -4.01 27.24
CA ARG A 71 -0.36 -4.67 28.52
C ARG A 71 -1.81 -4.38 28.89
N ARG A 72 -2.76 -5.04 28.24
CA ARG A 72 -4.19 -4.88 28.48
C ARG A 72 -4.80 -6.21 28.94
N LYS A 73 -5.57 -6.17 30.05
CA LYS A 73 -6.30 -7.37 30.53
C LYS A 73 -7.27 -7.85 29.45
N GLY A 74 -7.26 -9.15 29.17
CA GLY A 74 -8.13 -9.80 28.18
C GLY A 74 -7.67 -9.69 26.73
N LEU A 75 -6.57 -8.99 26.43
CA LEU A 75 -5.98 -8.99 25.10
C LEU A 75 -5.07 -10.22 24.96
N LYS A 76 -5.40 -11.11 24.02
CA LYS A 76 -4.59 -12.28 23.70
C LYS A 76 -3.48 -11.93 22.73
N ALA A 77 -2.35 -12.61 22.84
CA ALA A 77 -1.17 -12.34 22.02
C ALA A 77 -1.40 -12.70 20.54
N ASP A 78 -2.06 -13.81 20.28
CA ASP A 78 -2.44 -14.24 18.94
C ASP A 78 -3.44 -13.28 18.28
N ASP A 79 -4.50 -12.87 18.99
CA ASP A 79 -5.50 -11.93 18.46
C ASP A 79 -4.86 -10.59 18.06
N TYR A 80 -3.95 -10.06 18.88
CA TYR A 80 -3.26 -8.81 18.59
C TYR A 80 -2.39 -8.92 17.32
N LEU A 81 -1.56 -9.95 17.23
CA LEU A 81 -0.67 -10.13 16.08
C LEU A 81 -1.47 -10.40 14.80
N MET A 82 -2.46 -11.29 14.88
CA MET A 82 -3.33 -11.62 13.75
C MET A 82 -4.11 -10.42 13.23
N TYR A 83 -4.60 -9.55 14.11
CA TYR A 83 -5.29 -8.32 13.70
C TYR A 83 -4.40 -7.45 12.79
N HIS A 84 -3.16 -7.19 13.20
CA HIS A 84 -2.25 -6.37 12.42
C HIS A 84 -1.77 -7.03 11.13
N ILE A 85 -1.54 -8.35 11.14
CA ILE A 85 -1.21 -9.13 9.94
C ILE A 85 -2.36 -9.08 8.93
N THR A 86 -3.58 -9.34 9.39
CA THR A 86 -4.77 -9.30 8.53
C THR A 86 -4.97 -7.91 7.91
N PHE A 87 -4.79 -6.86 8.71
CA PHE A 87 -4.88 -5.49 8.22
C PHE A 87 -3.79 -5.19 7.17
N TYR A 88 -2.54 -5.62 7.41
CA TYR A 88 -1.46 -5.51 6.43
C TYR A 88 -1.81 -6.19 5.10
N LEU A 89 -2.31 -7.42 5.13
CA LEU A 89 -2.68 -8.17 3.93
C LEU A 89 -3.85 -7.50 3.17
N GLN A 90 -4.80 -6.89 3.89
CA GLN A 90 -5.87 -6.10 3.28
C GLN A 90 -5.33 -4.84 2.60
N GLU A 91 -4.42 -4.10 3.24
CA GLU A 91 -3.82 -2.90 2.64
C GLU A 91 -2.96 -3.23 1.40
N VAL A 92 -2.24 -4.36 1.39
CA VAL A 92 -1.53 -4.83 0.19
C VAL A 92 -2.49 -5.04 -0.99
N PHE A 93 -3.64 -5.65 -0.74
CA PHE A 93 -4.65 -5.84 -1.78
C PHE A 93 -5.25 -4.52 -2.26
N ILE A 94 -5.59 -3.61 -1.34
CA ILE A 94 -6.10 -2.27 -1.67
C ILE A 94 -5.08 -1.51 -2.53
N LEU A 95 -3.81 -1.63 -2.19
CA LEU A 95 -2.72 -1.00 -2.94
C LEU A 95 -2.62 -1.54 -4.38
N GLU A 96 -2.74 -2.86 -4.60
CA GLU A 96 -2.78 -3.44 -5.96
C GLU A 96 -3.93 -2.85 -6.79
N GLU A 97 -5.13 -2.76 -6.22
CA GLU A 97 -6.28 -2.18 -6.92
C GLU A 97 -6.09 -0.68 -7.20
N ARG A 98 -5.45 0.08 -6.29
CA ARG A 98 -5.12 1.49 -6.50
C ARG A 98 -4.11 1.70 -7.62
N PHE A 99 -3.05 0.89 -7.69
CA PHE A 99 -2.11 0.93 -8.82
C PHE A 99 -2.84 0.75 -10.15
N ARG A 100 -3.72 -0.25 -10.22
CA ARG A 100 -4.49 -0.54 -11.42
C ARG A 100 -5.46 0.59 -11.78
N ALA A 101 -6.20 1.08 -10.80
CA ALA A 101 -7.19 2.15 -11.00
C ALA A 101 -6.51 3.44 -11.46
N TYR A 102 -5.38 3.80 -10.84
CA TYR A 102 -4.61 4.98 -11.20
C TYR A 102 -4.08 4.89 -12.64
N ALA A 103 -3.35 3.83 -12.97
CA ALA A 103 -2.79 3.65 -14.31
C ALA A 103 -3.85 3.66 -15.40
N LYS A 104 -4.97 2.97 -15.22
CA LYS A 104 -6.09 2.98 -16.18
C LYS A 104 -6.73 4.35 -16.34
N SER A 105 -6.82 5.13 -15.26
CA SER A 105 -7.36 6.49 -15.32
C SER A 105 -6.42 7.43 -16.06
N VAL A 106 -5.12 7.36 -15.83
CA VAL A 106 -4.11 8.13 -16.55
C VAL A 106 -4.13 7.77 -18.04
N LEU A 107 -4.13 6.48 -18.41
CA LEU A 107 -4.21 6.06 -19.81
C LEU A 107 -5.48 6.56 -20.50
N ARG A 108 -6.63 6.48 -19.83
CA ARG A 108 -7.91 6.97 -20.36
C ARG A 108 -7.86 8.48 -20.62
N LEU A 109 -7.34 9.23 -19.65
CA LEU A 109 -7.22 10.68 -19.74
C LEU A 109 -6.24 11.08 -20.86
N ARG A 110 -5.09 10.38 -20.95
CA ARG A 110 -4.10 10.57 -22.00
C ARG A 110 -4.69 10.29 -23.39
N LYS A 111 -5.40 9.16 -23.55
CA LYS A 111 -6.09 8.82 -24.80
C LYS A 111 -7.09 9.90 -25.24
N LYS A 112 -7.83 10.47 -24.27
CA LYS A 112 -8.83 11.52 -24.53
C LYS A 112 -8.20 12.84 -24.99
N ARG A 113 -7.06 13.22 -24.36
CA ARG A 113 -6.49 14.58 -24.52
C ARG A 113 -5.37 14.68 -25.56
N VAL A 114 -4.46 13.75 -25.58
CA VAL A 114 -3.23 13.83 -26.39
C VAL A 114 -3.02 12.62 -27.31
N GLY A 115 -3.82 11.57 -27.15
CA GLY A 115 -3.64 10.30 -27.85
C GLY A 115 -2.64 9.37 -27.15
N LEU A 116 -2.72 8.07 -27.43
CA LEU A 116 -1.77 7.08 -26.94
C LEU A 116 -0.71 6.82 -28.03
N LYS A 117 0.55 6.76 -27.60
CA LYS A 117 1.64 6.26 -28.44
C LYS A 117 1.65 4.75 -28.46
N GLN A 118 2.24 4.19 -29.52
CA GLN A 118 2.45 2.76 -29.61
C GLN A 118 3.29 2.27 -28.42
N GLY A 119 2.83 1.19 -27.76
CA GLY A 119 3.52 0.56 -26.63
C GLY A 119 3.20 1.14 -25.25
N GLU A 120 2.59 2.34 -25.11
CA GLU A 120 2.27 2.90 -23.79
C GLU A 120 1.30 2.02 -22.98
N ALA A 121 0.23 1.55 -23.60
CA ALA A 121 -0.71 0.66 -22.95
C ALA A 121 -0.07 -0.69 -22.57
N GLU A 122 0.77 -1.23 -23.46
CA GLU A 122 1.50 -2.48 -23.19
C GLU A 122 2.50 -2.33 -22.04
N ALA A 123 3.21 -1.21 -21.93
CA ALA A 123 4.11 -0.92 -20.83
C ALA A 123 3.36 -0.87 -19.49
N VAL A 124 2.18 -0.24 -19.46
CA VAL A 124 1.32 -0.22 -18.28
C VAL A 124 0.84 -1.62 -17.90
N GLU A 125 0.37 -2.42 -18.85
CA GLU A 125 -0.08 -3.78 -18.55
C GLU A 125 1.08 -4.67 -18.04
N LYS A 126 2.30 -4.52 -18.56
CA LYS A 126 3.49 -5.23 -18.07
C LYS A 126 3.81 -4.90 -16.61
N ILE A 127 3.81 -3.60 -16.24
CA ILE A 127 4.09 -3.23 -14.86
C ILE A 127 2.97 -3.67 -13.92
N LEU A 128 1.70 -3.58 -14.33
CA LEU A 128 0.56 -4.08 -13.55
C LEU A 128 0.61 -5.60 -13.37
N ALA A 129 1.06 -6.35 -14.37
CA ALA A 129 1.28 -7.79 -14.24
C ALA A 129 2.40 -8.13 -13.24
N SER A 130 3.49 -7.34 -13.23
CA SER A 130 4.57 -7.47 -12.24
C SER A 130 4.09 -7.19 -10.83
N ILE A 131 3.30 -6.13 -10.63
CA ILE A 131 2.66 -5.78 -9.36
C ILE A 131 1.79 -6.95 -8.87
N ARG A 132 0.89 -7.45 -9.72
CA ARG A 132 0.02 -8.58 -9.38
C ARG A 132 0.82 -9.82 -8.99
N LYS A 133 1.89 -10.14 -9.73
CA LYS A 133 2.77 -11.28 -9.42
C LYS A 133 3.42 -11.12 -8.05
N SER A 134 3.91 -9.93 -7.72
CA SER A 134 4.55 -9.65 -6.42
C SER A 134 3.57 -9.73 -5.25
N PHE A 135 2.29 -9.41 -5.48
CA PHE A 135 1.24 -9.45 -4.46
C PHE A 135 0.40 -10.73 -4.48
N SER A 136 0.70 -11.70 -5.34
CA SER A 136 -0.09 -12.93 -5.52
C SER A 136 -0.31 -13.71 -4.21
N ASN A 137 0.70 -13.79 -3.35
CA ASN A 137 0.59 -14.49 -2.07
C ASN A 137 -0.37 -13.77 -1.10
N ALA A 138 -0.37 -12.43 -1.08
CA ALA A 138 -1.31 -11.66 -0.26
C ALA A 138 -2.75 -11.80 -0.79
N ALA A 139 -2.93 -11.87 -2.10
CA ALA A 139 -4.23 -12.05 -2.73
C ALA A 139 -4.85 -13.44 -2.46
N LEU A 140 -4.02 -14.50 -2.44
CA LEU A 140 -4.46 -15.85 -2.07
C LEU A 140 -4.96 -15.91 -0.63
N VAL A 141 -4.19 -15.35 0.30
CA VAL A 141 -4.55 -15.28 1.73
C VAL A 141 -5.88 -14.55 1.92
N ARG A 142 -6.13 -13.45 1.19
CA ARG A 142 -7.41 -12.74 1.26
C ARG A 142 -8.57 -13.56 0.71
N GLY A 143 -8.38 -14.27 -0.40
CA GLY A 143 -9.44 -15.09 -1.01
C GLY A 143 -10.01 -16.09 -0.01
N GLU A 144 -9.16 -16.76 0.76
CA GLU A 144 -9.57 -17.67 1.82
C GLU A 144 -10.28 -16.94 2.98
N HIS A 145 -9.79 -15.76 3.37
CA HIS A 145 -10.34 -14.98 4.48
C HIS A 145 -11.73 -14.41 4.21
N VAL A 146 -11.99 -13.92 3.00
CA VAL A 146 -13.26 -13.27 2.65
C VAL A 146 -14.38 -14.28 2.37
N HIS A 147 -14.04 -15.48 1.88
CA HIS A 147 -15.04 -16.39 1.35
C HIS A 147 -15.36 -17.62 2.20
N SER A 148 -14.53 -18.02 3.16
CA SER A 148 -14.77 -19.27 3.88
C SER A 148 -14.38 -19.35 5.35
N ARG A 149 -13.33 -18.69 5.81
CA ARG A 149 -12.87 -18.71 7.23
C ARG A 149 -12.05 -17.49 7.55
N ALA A 150 -12.03 -17.07 8.85
CA ALA A 150 -11.03 -16.12 9.33
C ALA A 150 -9.63 -16.63 8.98
N PHE A 151 -8.78 -15.76 8.39
CA PHE A 151 -7.39 -16.09 8.11
C PHE A 151 -6.74 -16.63 9.39
N ARG A 152 -6.20 -17.82 9.30
CA ARG A 152 -5.39 -18.45 10.36
C ARG A 152 -4.06 -18.85 9.72
N ASP A 153 -3.00 -18.24 10.20
CA ASP A 153 -1.66 -18.71 9.87
C ASP A 153 -1.43 -20.04 10.62
N GLU A 154 -1.29 -21.14 9.86
CA GLU A 154 -1.03 -22.46 10.43
C GLU A 154 0.25 -22.46 11.28
N GLU A 155 1.21 -21.61 10.95
CA GLU A 155 2.44 -21.49 11.74
C GLU A 155 2.23 -20.81 13.10
N MET A 156 1.08 -20.11 13.29
CA MET A 156 0.70 -19.46 14.55
C MET A 156 -0.25 -20.30 15.42
N LYS A 157 -0.55 -21.55 15.04
CA LYS A 157 -1.48 -22.42 15.79
C LYS A 157 -1.06 -22.65 17.24
N ASP A 158 0.25 -22.83 17.48
CA ASP A 158 0.79 -23.03 18.82
C ASP A 158 0.65 -21.76 19.67
N LEU A 159 0.91 -20.58 19.09
CA LEU A 159 0.66 -19.31 19.77
C LEU A 159 -0.81 -19.18 20.17
N ALA A 160 -1.74 -19.46 19.27
CA ALA A 160 -3.18 -19.41 19.56
C ALA A 160 -3.58 -20.37 20.67
N MET A 161 -3.07 -21.61 20.64
CA MET A 161 -3.32 -22.61 21.66
C MET A 161 -2.81 -22.14 23.05
N PHE A 162 -1.55 -21.74 23.15
CA PHE A 162 -0.98 -21.30 24.41
C PHE A 162 -1.55 -19.98 24.92
N SER A 163 -1.96 -19.07 24.04
CA SER A 163 -2.70 -17.85 24.40
C SER A 163 -4.07 -18.18 25.00
N PHE A 164 -4.77 -19.16 24.42
CA PHE A 164 -6.03 -19.65 24.97
C PHE A 164 -5.84 -20.27 26.36
N LEU A 165 -4.86 -21.17 26.54
CA LEU A 165 -4.55 -21.78 27.81
C LEU A 165 -4.16 -20.75 28.88
N ALA A 166 -3.33 -19.77 28.51
CA ALA A 166 -2.93 -18.69 29.43
C ALA A 166 -4.12 -17.82 29.90
N THR A 167 -5.20 -17.78 29.09
CA THR A 167 -6.40 -17.00 29.43
C THR A 167 -7.39 -17.79 30.28
N HIS A 168 -7.52 -19.08 30.04
CA HIS A 168 -8.60 -19.91 30.61
C HIS A 168 -8.17 -20.92 31.68
N ASP A 169 -6.87 -21.24 31.77
CA ASP A 169 -6.31 -22.09 32.80
C ASP A 169 -5.41 -21.32 33.76
N ALA A 170 -6.04 -20.62 34.70
CA ALA A 170 -5.33 -19.86 35.73
C ALA A 170 -4.52 -20.72 36.71
N LYS A 171 -4.71 -22.07 36.74
CA LYS A 171 -4.01 -22.96 37.63
C LYS A 171 -2.58 -23.26 37.20
N ASN A 172 -2.30 -23.10 35.90
CA ASN A 172 -0.97 -23.31 35.35
C ASN A 172 -0.31 -21.99 34.95
N PRO A 173 0.59 -21.42 35.76
CA PRO A 173 1.22 -20.13 35.49
C PRO A 173 2.22 -20.15 34.32
N GLU A 174 2.58 -21.32 33.80
CA GLU A 174 3.60 -21.45 32.74
C GLU A 174 3.07 -21.09 31.34
N TRP A 175 1.75 -21.19 31.11
CA TRP A 175 1.17 -20.91 29.81
C TRP A 175 1.46 -19.49 29.34
N GLY A 176 1.42 -18.50 30.23
CA GLY A 176 1.71 -17.11 29.89
C GLY A 176 3.14 -16.87 29.41
N PRO A 177 4.18 -17.33 30.09
CA PRO A 177 5.57 -17.31 29.58
C PRO A 177 5.75 -17.99 28.24
N ILE A 178 5.14 -19.16 28.02
CA ILE A 178 5.21 -19.89 26.76
C ILE A 178 4.55 -19.07 25.62
N ALA A 179 3.34 -18.59 25.84
CA ALA A 179 2.64 -17.74 24.86
C ALA A 179 3.46 -16.48 24.49
N ARG A 180 4.09 -15.81 25.46
CA ARG A 180 4.97 -14.66 25.19
C ARG A 180 6.21 -15.02 24.37
N LYS A 181 6.80 -16.20 24.59
CA LYS A 181 7.94 -16.68 23.79
C LYS A 181 7.53 -16.93 22.35
N LEU A 182 6.42 -17.64 22.14
CA LEU A 182 5.87 -17.92 20.81
C LEU A 182 5.48 -16.62 20.07
N TYR A 183 4.84 -15.68 20.77
CA TYR A 183 4.54 -14.37 20.22
C TYR A 183 5.78 -13.67 19.62
N ARG A 184 6.90 -13.67 20.36
CA ARG A 184 8.15 -13.04 19.86
C ARG A 184 8.69 -13.74 18.62
N ILE A 185 8.61 -15.07 18.58
CA ILE A 185 9.05 -15.86 17.42
C ILE A 185 8.19 -15.52 16.20
N ASP A 186 6.88 -15.56 16.34
CA ASP A 186 5.94 -15.28 15.25
C ASP A 186 6.00 -13.81 14.81
N GLN A 187 6.09 -12.88 15.75
CA GLN A 187 6.30 -11.46 15.48
C GLN A 187 7.55 -11.24 14.63
N SER A 188 8.70 -11.81 15.02
CA SER A 188 9.97 -11.66 14.29
C SER A 188 9.88 -12.23 12.89
N ARG A 189 9.24 -13.39 12.71
CA ARG A 189 9.01 -14.02 11.41
C ARG A 189 8.16 -13.14 10.48
N TRP A 190 7.08 -12.58 11.00
CA TRP A 190 6.21 -11.69 10.22
C TRP A 190 6.88 -10.36 9.90
N VAL A 191 7.63 -9.78 10.84
CA VAL A 191 8.44 -8.58 10.58
C VAL A 191 9.42 -8.83 9.44
N GLU A 192 10.11 -9.96 9.42
CA GLU A 192 11.03 -10.31 8.33
C GLU A 192 10.32 -10.44 6.99
N ARG A 193 9.19 -11.18 6.94
CA ARG A 193 8.38 -11.35 5.73
C ARG A 193 7.88 -10.01 5.17
N ILE A 194 7.35 -9.15 6.02
CA ILE A 194 6.82 -7.85 5.63
C ILE A 194 7.96 -6.93 5.15
N THR A 195 9.12 -6.95 5.82
CA THR A 195 10.27 -6.13 5.41
C THR A 195 10.75 -6.54 4.01
N LYS A 196 10.90 -7.82 3.73
CA LYS A 196 11.26 -8.33 2.39
C LYS A 196 10.23 -7.92 1.32
N SER A 197 8.94 -7.99 1.65
CA SER A 197 7.87 -7.57 0.73
C SER A 197 7.90 -6.06 0.48
N ARG A 198 8.27 -5.26 1.49
CA ARG A 198 8.42 -3.82 1.36
C ARG A 198 9.57 -3.41 0.45
N ASP A 199 10.72 -4.08 0.55
CA ASP A 199 11.87 -3.81 -0.31
C ASP A 199 11.50 -4.03 -1.77
N ALA A 200 10.86 -5.17 -2.08
CA ALA A 200 10.36 -5.44 -3.42
C ALA A 200 9.29 -4.43 -3.89
N LEU A 201 8.43 -3.98 -2.97
CA LEU A 201 7.43 -2.95 -3.26
C LEU A 201 8.08 -1.62 -3.63
N THR A 202 9.17 -1.24 -2.95
CA THR A 202 9.89 0.02 -3.23
C THR A 202 10.46 0.03 -4.65
N GLU A 203 11.06 -1.07 -5.10
CA GLU A 203 11.57 -1.21 -6.47
C GLU A 203 10.44 -1.10 -7.51
N ILE A 204 9.33 -1.79 -7.28
CA ILE A 204 8.16 -1.74 -8.16
C ILE A 204 7.57 -0.33 -8.21
N LEU A 205 7.49 0.34 -7.06
CA LEU A 205 6.95 1.68 -6.95
C LEU A 205 7.79 2.69 -7.73
N ASN A 206 9.11 2.59 -7.66
CA ASN A 206 10.01 3.43 -8.45
C ASN A 206 9.80 3.22 -9.95
N ALA A 207 9.81 1.97 -10.42
CA ALA A 207 9.58 1.65 -11.83
C ALA A 207 8.18 2.08 -12.31
N TYR A 208 7.17 1.93 -11.47
CA TYR A 208 5.81 2.40 -11.75
C TYR A 208 5.75 3.93 -11.84
N SER A 209 6.38 4.63 -10.91
CA SER A 209 6.40 6.09 -10.88
C SER A 209 7.17 6.67 -12.06
N ASP A 210 8.26 6.03 -12.49
CA ASP A 210 8.98 6.40 -13.70
C ASP A 210 8.08 6.29 -14.95
N LEU A 211 7.33 5.19 -15.08
CA LEU A 211 6.39 5.03 -16.17
C LEU A 211 5.26 6.07 -16.12
N MET A 212 4.72 6.34 -14.94
CA MET A 212 3.68 7.38 -14.78
C MET A 212 4.22 8.78 -15.07
N PHE A 213 5.47 9.08 -14.66
CA PHE A 213 6.12 10.33 -15.01
C PHE A 213 6.17 10.53 -16.53
N GLU A 214 6.62 9.53 -17.28
CA GLU A 214 6.68 9.60 -18.75
C GLU A 214 5.29 9.79 -19.38
N LEU A 215 4.26 9.14 -18.84
CA LEU A 215 2.89 9.25 -19.36
C LEU A 215 2.26 10.63 -19.07
N VAL A 216 2.60 11.23 -17.93
CA VAL A 216 1.97 12.46 -17.44
C VAL A 216 2.74 13.70 -17.87
N PHE A 217 4.08 13.69 -17.76
CA PHE A 217 4.95 14.83 -18.00
C PHE A 217 5.92 14.65 -19.18
N GLY A 218 6.42 13.42 -19.40
CA GLY A 218 7.65 13.18 -20.16
C GLY A 218 7.53 13.20 -21.66
N ALA A 219 6.38 13.03 -22.25
CA ALA A 219 6.28 12.93 -23.69
C ALA A 219 5.69 14.20 -24.33
N THR A 220 6.23 14.61 -25.48
CA THR A 220 5.63 15.71 -26.25
C THR A 220 4.57 15.16 -27.21
N PRO A 221 3.29 15.52 -27.09
CA PRO A 221 2.75 16.34 -25.99
C PRO A 221 2.59 15.53 -24.69
N GLY A 222 2.98 16.11 -23.56
CA GLY A 222 2.67 15.59 -22.22
C GLY A 222 1.19 15.77 -21.89
N LEU A 223 0.70 15.04 -20.90
CA LEU A 223 -0.64 15.25 -20.35
C LEU A 223 -0.70 16.54 -19.54
N LEU A 224 0.39 16.83 -18.83
CA LEU A 224 0.61 18.05 -18.06
C LEU A 224 1.89 18.75 -18.56
N PRO A 225 1.98 20.09 -18.45
CA PRO A 225 3.21 20.83 -18.69
C PRO A 225 4.26 20.45 -17.63
N ASN A 226 5.52 20.36 -18.07
CA ASN A 226 6.68 20.25 -17.17
C ASN A 226 6.90 21.58 -16.46
#